data_46f4772dd08cbcf342a7205bb6c41de3
#
_entry.id   46f4772dd08cbcf342a7205bb6c41de3
#
_cell.length_a   1.000
_cell.length_b   1.000
_cell.length_c   1.000
_cell.angle_alpha   90.00
_cell.angle_beta   90.00
_cell.angle_gamma   90.00
#
_symmetry.space_group_name_H-M   'P 1'
#
loop_
_entity.id
_entity.type
_entity.pdbx_description
1 polymer ?
#
loop_
_entity_poly.entity_id
_entity_poly.type
_entity_poly.pdbx_seq_one_letter_code
_entity_poly.pdbx_strand_id
1 'polypeptide(L)'
;MKWSHKSLPTFLLAAIFFTSGCALHRPVEHENVPRLGRFEFRQAADGLEGIVIGAPHGRTDRLSDSLAKSISDRTGAGLAIAYGFRSKRISVNQPIVRPRPYPTSWSFPQRGSVFREYRKILRKAAKGETDLYIGVHRSSDKEAADRIEVATSGLTFEEATALKEAYDQIRDRLAAGKEAPRLEMVIEPLERISWRVSGVKHHGVLLIAEKGLNIRLPQSFSSDSGEGLYAEILSRWIDEVIVVLRENPLGLPQIQVKLMDLGRLEWVESRKGLSGVVIGAPHGSYDEYTAEMAKRVSYRTGIAAVIAKGFTPTEAGGWRINVNRPTEKTPYSEGPELHSQRAREIYRAYRDLVFEASNGDLNLYIDIHQYNTDSKIQVATVGISRKEASIVKMLYQDIRGRILGNQSDIPAVDLLIEPLEAIEIGAWAAKVEGILRLARKSMHFELPSDQTFATDEAKEKYTRIFAALLKEAVPYLLSQETGTIRGKLR
;
A
#
# COMPACT_ATOMS: atom_id res chain seq x y z
N MET A 1 -33.85 2.27 23.58
CA MET A 1 -32.52 1.77 23.96
C MET A 1 -31.57 2.96 24.03
N LYS A 2 -31.11 3.33 25.24
CA LYS A 2 -30.21 4.45 25.45
C LYS A 2 -28.78 4.01 25.16
N TRP A 3 -28.15 4.61 24.18
CA TRP A 3 -26.72 4.45 23.91
C TRP A 3 -25.95 5.28 24.94
N SER A 4 -25.22 4.60 25.81
CA SER A 4 -24.28 5.26 26.72
C SER A 4 -23.02 5.66 25.93
N HIS A 5 -22.78 6.95 25.80
CA HIS A 5 -21.48 7.48 25.40
C HIS A 5 -20.44 7.07 26.46
N LYS A 6 -19.64 6.06 26.19
CA LYS A 6 -18.40 5.86 26.92
C LYS A 6 -17.44 6.94 26.43
N SER A 7 -17.17 7.89 27.30
CA SER A 7 -16.12 8.89 27.13
C SER A 7 -14.79 8.16 26.89
N LEU A 8 -14.18 8.41 25.73
CA LEU A 8 -12.79 8.05 25.47
C LEU A 8 -11.90 8.74 26.51
N PRO A 9 -10.84 8.06 26.98
CA PRO A 9 -9.92 8.64 27.93
C PRO A 9 -9.25 9.87 27.31
N THR A 10 -9.25 10.97 28.05
CA THR A 10 -8.51 12.18 27.74
C THR A 10 -7.05 11.81 27.57
N PHE A 11 -6.54 11.93 26.35
CA PHE A 11 -5.14 11.61 26.04
C PHE A 11 -4.23 12.52 26.85
N LEU A 12 -3.50 11.91 27.76
CA LEU A 12 -2.36 12.53 28.44
C LEU A 12 -1.25 12.64 27.38
N LEU A 13 -1.13 13.79 26.74
CA LEU A 13 0.03 14.12 25.91
C LEU A 13 1.25 14.08 26.84
N ALA A 14 1.98 12.98 26.80
CA ALA A 14 3.32 12.93 27.38
C ALA A 14 4.19 13.84 26.51
N ALA A 15 4.34 15.09 26.92
CA ALA A 15 5.32 15.99 26.33
C ALA A 15 6.71 15.43 26.65
N ILE A 16 7.22 14.60 25.78
CA ILE A 16 8.64 14.25 25.77
C ILE A 16 9.34 15.50 25.27
N PHE A 17 9.83 16.29 26.22
CA PHE A 17 10.76 17.38 25.94
C PHE A 17 12.03 16.77 25.37
N PHE A 18 12.13 16.68 24.04
CA PHE A 18 13.44 16.65 23.42
C PHE A 18 14.13 17.93 23.84
N THR A 19 15.09 17.79 24.74
CA THR A 19 16.01 18.89 25.07
C THR A 19 16.55 19.41 23.74
N SER A 20 16.35 20.69 23.50
CA SER A 20 16.95 21.43 22.39
C SER A 20 18.47 21.38 22.55
N GLY A 21 19.04 20.21 22.26
CA GLY A 21 20.47 20.06 22.04
C GLY A 21 20.79 20.94 20.85
N CYS A 22 21.84 21.74 20.96
CA CYS A 22 22.41 22.56 19.90
C CYS A 22 22.26 21.81 18.57
N ALA A 23 21.51 22.38 17.64
CA ALA A 23 21.35 21.82 16.31
C ALA A 23 22.75 21.71 15.70
N LEU A 24 23.39 20.57 15.88
CA LEU A 24 24.68 20.25 15.23
C LEU A 24 24.41 20.48 13.75
N HIS A 25 25.12 21.45 13.17
CA HIS A 25 25.00 21.80 11.77
C HIS A 25 25.40 20.56 10.92
N ARG A 26 24.41 19.73 10.56
CA ARG A 26 24.62 18.55 9.74
C ARG A 26 24.93 18.99 8.33
N PRO A 27 26.06 18.59 7.74
CA PRO A 27 26.48 19.05 6.43
C PRO A 27 25.47 18.62 5.36
N VAL A 28 25.24 19.51 4.41
CA VAL A 28 24.48 19.24 3.20
C VAL A 28 25.45 18.74 2.14
N GLU A 29 25.20 17.55 1.64
CA GLU A 29 26.00 16.92 0.60
C GLU A 29 25.31 17.03 -0.76
N HIS A 30 26.11 17.00 -1.84
CA HIS A 30 25.61 17.11 -3.21
C HIS A 30 26.17 15.98 -4.08
N GLU A 31 25.28 15.39 -4.90
CA GLU A 31 25.67 14.39 -5.88
C GLU A 31 25.12 14.75 -7.26
N ASN A 32 26.03 14.97 -8.21
CA ASN A 32 25.67 15.34 -9.56
C ASN A 32 25.40 14.11 -10.44
N VAL A 33 24.31 14.14 -11.19
CA VAL A 33 24.04 13.20 -12.28
C VAL A 33 24.33 13.92 -13.60
N PRO A 34 25.45 13.62 -14.26
CA PRO A 34 25.93 14.38 -15.41
C PRO A 34 24.85 14.60 -16.47
N ARG A 35 24.68 15.84 -16.93
CA ARG A 35 23.69 16.28 -17.93
C ARG A 35 22.21 16.13 -17.54
N LEU A 36 21.88 15.55 -16.37
CA LEU A 36 20.50 15.27 -15.96
C LEU A 36 20.05 16.17 -14.82
N GLY A 37 20.81 16.27 -13.75
CA GLY A 37 20.45 17.03 -12.57
C GLY A 37 21.40 16.77 -11.41
N ARG A 38 20.96 17.13 -10.22
CA ARG A 38 21.72 16.87 -8.98
C ARG A 38 20.80 16.46 -7.85
N PHE A 39 21.36 15.72 -6.93
CA PHE A 39 20.77 15.44 -5.62
C PHE A 39 21.44 16.29 -4.56
N GLU A 40 20.65 16.75 -3.61
CA GLU A 40 21.08 17.37 -2.37
C GLU A 40 20.56 16.49 -1.24
N PHE A 41 21.43 16.10 -0.30
CA PHE A 41 21.00 15.25 0.80
C PHE A 41 21.73 15.61 2.09
N ARG A 42 21.15 15.19 3.20
CA ARG A 42 21.69 15.31 4.55
C ARG A 42 21.36 14.05 5.31
N GLN A 43 22.29 13.55 6.06
CA GLN A 43 22.10 12.36 6.88
C GLN A 43 21.16 12.64 8.05
N ALA A 44 20.39 11.65 8.47
CA ALA A 44 19.57 11.69 9.67
C ALA A 44 20.44 11.95 10.91
N ALA A 45 19.89 12.62 11.89
CA ALA A 45 20.51 12.73 13.22
C ALA A 45 20.59 11.35 13.87
N ASP A 46 21.49 11.23 14.87
CA ASP A 46 21.60 9.99 15.64
C ASP A 46 20.27 9.72 16.37
N GLY A 47 19.84 8.45 16.32
CA GLY A 47 18.54 8.02 16.83
C GLY A 47 17.36 8.20 15.85
N LEU A 48 17.59 8.80 14.67
CA LEU A 48 16.59 8.98 13.60
C LEU A 48 17.01 8.29 12.29
N GLU A 49 17.94 7.34 12.38
CA GLU A 49 18.32 6.50 11.25
C GLU A 49 17.07 5.83 10.66
N GLY A 50 17.06 5.63 9.36
CA GLY A 50 15.91 5.07 8.63
C GLY A 50 14.84 6.08 8.23
N ILE A 51 14.85 7.33 8.75
CA ILE A 51 13.81 8.33 8.47
C ILE A 51 14.30 9.36 7.48
N VAL A 52 13.58 9.56 6.37
CA VAL A 52 13.96 10.51 5.31
C VAL A 52 12.79 11.38 4.87
N ILE A 53 13.02 12.69 4.85
CA ILE A 53 12.15 13.69 4.21
C ILE A 53 12.62 13.89 2.77
N GLY A 54 11.74 13.68 1.80
CA GLY A 54 12.05 13.76 0.37
C GLY A 54 11.35 14.91 -0.33
N ALA A 55 12.05 15.60 -1.26
CA ALA A 55 11.45 16.50 -2.25
C ALA A 55 11.93 16.12 -3.65
N PRO A 56 11.34 15.07 -4.27
CA PRO A 56 11.85 14.49 -5.51
C PRO A 56 11.68 15.39 -6.74
N HIS A 57 10.93 16.46 -6.62
CA HIS A 57 10.74 17.44 -7.70
C HIS A 57 11.44 18.81 -7.42
N GLY A 58 12.06 18.98 -6.26
CA GLY A 58 12.79 20.18 -5.87
C GLY A 58 12.02 21.47 -6.16
N ARG A 59 12.71 22.48 -6.69
CA ARG A 59 12.09 23.78 -7.02
C ARG A 59 10.99 23.75 -8.07
N THR A 60 10.83 22.65 -8.80
CA THR A 60 9.77 22.55 -9.81
C THR A 60 8.38 22.44 -9.17
N ASP A 61 8.31 21.83 -8.01
CA ASP A 61 7.14 21.85 -7.14
C ASP A 61 7.36 22.96 -6.11
N ARG A 62 7.09 24.22 -6.48
CA ARG A 62 7.34 25.40 -5.65
C ARG A 62 7.16 25.12 -4.16
N LEU A 63 8.12 25.52 -3.32
CA LEU A 63 8.13 25.40 -1.87
C LEU A 63 8.32 23.95 -1.32
N SER A 64 8.29 22.93 -2.16
CA SER A 64 8.47 21.55 -1.63
C SER A 64 9.88 21.32 -1.09
N ASP A 65 10.89 21.93 -1.71
CA ASP A 65 12.28 21.85 -1.25
C ASP A 65 12.54 22.66 0.01
N SER A 66 12.02 23.89 0.11
CA SER A 66 12.14 24.73 1.32
C SER A 66 11.42 24.10 2.51
N LEU A 67 10.21 23.57 2.28
CA LEU A 67 9.45 22.90 3.31
C LEU A 67 10.12 21.60 3.77
N ALA A 68 10.60 20.76 2.85
CA ALA A 68 11.34 19.55 3.20
C ALA A 68 12.60 19.85 4.02
N LYS A 69 13.34 20.91 3.68
CA LYS A 69 14.46 21.42 4.47
C LYS A 69 14.04 21.84 5.86
N SER A 70 13.01 22.71 5.97
CA SER A 70 12.50 23.18 7.26
C SER A 70 12.07 22.03 8.16
N ILE A 71 11.37 21.03 7.60
CA ILE A 71 10.97 19.85 8.35
C ILE A 71 12.20 19.04 8.80
N SER A 72 13.14 18.74 7.91
CA SER A 72 14.37 18.01 8.26
C SER A 72 15.23 18.76 9.29
N ASP A 73 15.28 20.09 9.23
CA ASP A 73 16.01 20.90 10.19
C ASP A 73 15.39 20.84 11.61
N ARG A 74 14.07 20.82 11.68
CA ARG A 74 13.32 20.79 12.95
C ARG A 74 13.27 19.41 13.58
N THR A 75 12.99 18.37 12.76
CA THR A 75 12.82 17.00 13.25
C THR A 75 14.12 16.25 13.43
N GLY A 76 15.18 16.64 12.71
CA GLY A 76 16.41 15.87 12.67
C GLY A 76 16.42 14.71 11.67
N ALA A 77 15.31 14.43 10.97
CA ALA A 77 15.24 13.39 9.94
C ALA A 77 16.22 13.66 8.78
N GLY A 78 16.62 12.63 8.06
CA GLY A 78 17.42 12.75 6.84
C GLY A 78 16.69 13.56 5.77
N LEU A 79 17.43 14.14 4.84
CA LEU A 79 16.90 14.97 3.74
C LEU A 79 17.36 14.42 2.40
N ALA A 80 16.48 14.37 1.40
CA ALA A 80 16.84 14.01 0.03
C ALA A 80 16.04 14.85 -0.99
N ILE A 81 16.70 15.73 -1.72
CA ILE A 81 16.07 16.63 -2.70
C ILE A 81 16.67 16.39 -4.08
N ALA A 82 15.83 16.41 -5.12
CA ALA A 82 16.27 16.25 -6.49
C ALA A 82 16.01 17.53 -7.31
N TYR A 83 17.02 18.02 -8.01
CA TYR A 83 16.96 19.22 -8.84
C TYR A 83 17.28 18.96 -10.31
N GLY A 84 16.54 19.59 -11.22
CA GLY A 84 16.81 19.59 -12.66
C GLY A 84 16.23 18.44 -13.47
N PHE A 85 15.79 17.36 -12.84
CA PHE A 85 15.30 16.18 -13.54
C PHE A 85 13.95 16.38 -14.22
N ARG A 86 13.02 17.11 -13.58
CA ARG A 86 11.66 17.32 -14.11
C ARG A 86 11.63 18.16 -15.39
N SER A 87 12.53 19.13 -15.55
CA SER A 87 12.67 19.89 -16.79
C SER A 87 13.00 19.01 -18.00
N LYS A 88 13.59 17.84 -17.74
CA LYS A 88 13.91 16.79 -18.72
C LYS A 88 12.89 15.65 -18.74
N ARG A 89 11.73 15.84 -18.10
CA ARG A 89 10.65 14.84 -17.99
C ARG A 89 11.11 13.50 -17.39
N ILE A 90 12.08 13.54 -16.49
CA ILE A 90 12.58 12.36 -15.76
C ILE A 90 11.89 12.35 -14.40
N SER A 91 11.20 11.25 -14.10
CA SER A 91 10.69 11.00 -12.78
C SER A 91 11.81 10.46 -11.89
N VAL A 92 11.95 11.04 -10.71
CA VAL A 92 12.94 10.65 -9.71
C VAL A 92 12.33 9.67 -8.70
N ASN A 93 11.04 9.81 -8.41
CA ASN A 93 10.34 9.04 -7.40
C ASN A 93 9.75 7.71 -7.90
N GLN A 94 9.93 7.38 -9.19
CA GLN A 94 9.50 6.10 -9.78
C GLN A 94 10.31 5.76 -11.03
N PRO A 95 10.59 4.47 -11.31
CA PRO A 95 11.47 4.08 -12.42
C PRO A 95 10.80 4.19 -13.80
N ILE A 96 9.47 4.22 -13.85
CA ILE A 96 8.73 4.09 -15.10
C ILE A 96 7.83 5.23 -15.40
N VAL A 97 7.79 5.42 -16.70
CA VAL A 97 6.74 6.11 -17.40
C VAL A 97 5.97 5.07 -18.20
N ARG A 98 4.65 4.99 -18.03
CA ARG A 98 3.78 4.25 -18.95
C ARG A 98 4.17 4.63 -20.39
N PRO A 99 4.24 3.67 -21.33
CA PRO A 99 4.47 3.99 -22.72
C PRO A 99 3.29 4.82 -23.23
N ARG A 100 3.43 6.14 -23.20
CA ARG A 100 2.62 7.01 -24.05
C ARG A 100 3.33 7.10 -25.40
N PRO A 101 2.63 7.34 -26.51
CA PRO A 101 3.27 7.54 -27.80
C PRO A 101 4.07 8.84 -27.78
N TYR A 102 5.28 8.80 -27.24
CA TYR A 102 6.26 9.88 -27.27
C TYR A 102 7.49 9.43 -28.04
N PRO A 103 8.19 10.40 -28.70
CA PRO A 103 9.32 10.06 -29.56
C PRO A 103 10.34 9.16 -28.86
N THR A 104 10.75 8.14 -29.55
CA THR A 104 11.62 7.03 -29.15
C THR A 104 13.07 7.40 -28.80
N SER A 105 13.42 8.68 -28.68
CA SER A 105 14.80 9.14 -28.49
C SER A 105 15.35 9.05 -27.06
N TRP A 106 14.56 8.63 -26.07
CA TRP A 106 15.02 8.48 -24.69
C TRP A 106 14.94 7.03 -24.26
N SER A 107 16.07 6.35 -24.28
CA SER A 107 16.16 4.94 -23.95
C SER A 107 15.71 4.65 -22.51
N PHE A 108 14.91 3.60 -22.32
CA PHE A 108 14.44 3.01 -21.07
C PHE A 108 15.52 2.90 -19.97
N PRO A 109 16.78 2.54 -20.27
CA PRO A 109 17.85 2.40 -19.28
C PRO A 109 18.16 3.66 -18.48
N GLN A 110 18.03 4.86 -19.07
CA GLN A 110 18.41 6.10 -18.40
C GLN A 110 17.41 6.51 -17.30
N ARG A 111 16.13 6.21 -17.46
CA ARG A 111 15.08 6.57 -16.49
C ARG A 111 15.16 5.72 -15.23
N GLY A 112 15.34 4.42 -15.38
CA GLY A 112 15.57 3.52 -14.26
C GLY A 112 16.90 3.79 -13.52
N SER A 113 17.91 4.37 -14.21
CA SER A 113 19.16 4.74 -13.57
C SER A 113 19.00 5.89 -12.58
N VAL A 114 18.24 6.95 -12.92
CA VAL A 114 18.01 8.08 -12.02
C VAL A 114 17.24 7.66 -10.77
N PHE A 115 16.22 6.82 -10.90
CA PHE A 115 15.51 6.27 -9.74
C PHE A 115 16.43 5.42 -8.84
N ARG A 116 17.30 4.59 -9.44
CA ARG A 116 18.29 3.82 -8.67
C ARG A 116 19.29 4.71 -7.93
N GLU A 117 19.73 5.80 -8.56
CA GLU A 117 20.60 6.77 -7.87
C GLU A 117 19.84 7.47 -6.73
N TYR A 118 18.57 7.86 -6.94
CA TYR A 118 17.77 8.43 -5.86
C TYR A 118 17.59 7.46 -4.68
N ARG A 119 17.39 6.16 -4.95
CA ARG A 119 17.38 5.13 -3.88
C ARG A 119 18.68 5.12 -3.07
N LYS A 120 19.84 5.24 -3.74
CA LYS A 120 21.13 5.33 -3.04
C LYS A 120 21.21 6.58 -2.16
N ILE A 121 20.71 7.71 -2.67
CA ILE A 121 20.65 8.96 -1.90
C ILE A 121 19.74 8.81 -0.68
N LEU A 122 18.58 8.17 -0.81
CA LEU A 122 17.69 7.89 0.33
C LEU A 122 18.40 7.05 1.39
N ARG A 123 19.12 5.99 1.00
CA ARG A 123 19.91 5.16 1.93
C ARG A 123 21.04 5.94 2.60
N LYS A 124 21.73 6.83 1.87
CA LYS A 124 22.74 7.73 2.46
C LYS A 124 22.10 8.67 3.48
N ALA A 125 20.98 9.28 3.14
CA ALA A 125 20.24 10.17 4.03
C ALA A 125 19.69 9.44 5.27
N ALA A 126 19.24 8.20 5.10
CA ALA A 126 18.75 7.33 6.18
C ALA A 126 19.88 6.76 7.07
N LYS A 127 21.13 6.81 6.66
CA LYS A 127 22.27 6.06 7.25
C LYS A 127 22.06 4.53 7.22
N GLY A 128 21.30 4.02 6.26
CA GLY A 128 20.95 2.61 6.14
C GLY A 128 19.74 2.37 5.23
N GLU A 129 18.93 1.37 5.53
CA GLU A 129 17.65 1.17 4.87
C GLU A 129 16.68 2.29 5.25
N THR A 130 15.64 2.48 4.44
CA THR A 130 14.63 3.52 4.69
C THR A 130 13.42 2.87 5.35
N ASP A 131 13.24 3.10 6.64
CA ASP A 131 12.09 2.60 7.40
C ASP A 131 10.87 3.48 7.16
N LEU A 132 11.07 4.81 7.21
CA LEU A 132 10.02 5.81 7.00
C LEU A 132 10.44 6.84 5.94
N TYR A 133 9.70 6.89 4.84
CA TYR A 133 9.86 7.91 3.81
C TYR A 133 8.68 8.90 3.83
N ILE A 134 8.98 10.20 3.87
CA ILE A 134 7.99 11.27 3.83
C ILE A 134 8.29 12.18 2.64
N GLY A 135 7.55 12.02 1.54
CA GLY A 135 7.69 12.85 0.34
C GLY A 135 6.85 14.12 0.42
N VAL A 136 7.42 15.25 0.04
CA VAL A 136 6.74 16.55 -0.02
C VAL A 136 6.56 16.97 -1.47
N HIS A 137 5.31 17.24 -1.86
CA HIS A 137 4.90 17.62 -3.19
C HIS A 137 3.96 18.81 -3.15
N ARG A 138 3.83 19.52 -4.27
CA ARG A 138 2.80 20.53 -4.46
C ARG A 138 1.92 20.16 -5.65
N SER A 139 0.63 20.36 -5.51
CA SER A 139 -0.33 20.18 -6.58
C SER A 139 -0.16 21.26 -7.66
N SER A 140 -0.32 20.84 -8.91
CA SER A 140 -0.62 21.75 -10.03
C SER A 140 -2.12 21.78 -10.36
N ASP A 141 -2.91 21.04 -9.58
CA ASP A 141 -4.33 20.76 -9.83
C ASP A 141 -5.21 21.72 -9.03
N LYS A 142 -6.19 22.34 -9.69
CA LYS A 142 -7.09 23.31 -9.05
C LYS A 142 -8.15 22.63 -8.15
N GLU A 143 -8.41 21.34 -8.36
CA GLU A 143 -9.44 20.60 -7.63
C GLU A 143 -9.09 20.33 -6.16
N ALA A 144 -7.83 20.45 -5.77
CA ALA A 144 -7.37 20.26 -4.39
C ALA A 144 -6.94 21.59 -3.74
N ALA A 145 -7.71 22.66 -3.93
CA ALA A 145 -7.30 24.03 -3.60
C ALA A 145 -7.16 24.30 -2.09
N ASP A 146 -7.87 23.56 -1.25
CA ASP A 146 -8.07 23.83 0.18
C ASP A 146 -7.73 22.66 1.10
N ARG A 147 -7.09 21.61 0.58
CA ARG A 147 -6.77 20.41 1.35
C ARG A 147 -5.36 19.89 1.12
N ILE A 148 -4.80 19.29 2.15
CA ILE A 148 -3.57 18.51 2.10
C ILE A 148 -3.97 17.05 1.86
N GLU A 149 -3.45 16.42 0.82
CA GLU A 149 -3.69 15.01 0.55
C GLU A 149 -2.46 14.18 0.90
N VAL A 150 -2.66 13.08 1.62
CA VAL A 150 -1.57 12.19 2.05
C VAL A 150 -1.82 10.79 1.49
N ALA A 151 -1.01 10.44 0.49
CA ALA A 151 -0.95 9.07 -0.01
C ALA A 151 -0.06 8.23 0.91
N THR A 152 -0.50 7.04 1.29
CA THR A 152 0.25 6.20 2.23
C THR A 152 0.58 4.83 1.68
N SER A 153 1.61 4.21 2.23
CA SER A 153 1.98 2.81 2.01
C SER A 153 2.51 2.22 3.31
N GLY A 154 2.06 1.02 3.69
CA GLY A 154 2.46 0.38 4.94
C GLY A 154 1.72 0.89 6.19
N LEU A 155 0.69 1.72 6.07
CA LEU A 155 -0.10 2.20 7.20
C LEU A 155 -1.41 1.41 7.38
N THR A 156 -1.77 1.18 8.64
CA THR A 156 -3.08 0.66 9.03
C THR A 156 -4.13 1.77 9.07
N PHE A 157 -5.39 1.37 9.21
CA PHE A 157 -6.50 2.30 9.38
C PHE A 157 -6.39 3.08 10.70
N GLU A 158 -6.00 2.39 11.76
CA GLU A 158 -5.83 2.93 13.10
C GLU A 158 -4.67 3.93 13.16
N GLU A 159 -3.53 3.60 12.55
CA GLU A 159 -2.40 4.53 12.43
C GLU A 159 -2.80 5.80 11.67
N ALA A 160 -3.47 5.65 10.51
CA ALA A 160 -3.93 6.80 9.73
C ALA A 160 -4.95 7.65 10.51
N THR A 161 -5.83 7.03 11.32
CA THR A 161 -6.77 7.74 12.19
C THR A 161 -6.03 8.58 13.22
N ALA A 162 -5.07 7.98 13.93
CA ALA A 162 -4.28 8.68 14.92
C ALA A 162 -3.50 9.86 14.30
N LEU A 163 -2.93 9.68 13.12
CA LEU A 163 -2.20 10.74 12.40
C LEU A 163 -3.12 11.88 11.96
N LYS A 164 -4.33 11.58 11.49
CA LYS A 164 -5.31 12.61 11.11
C LYS A 164 -5.77 13.41 12.32
N GLU A 165 -6.10 12.74 13.43
CA GLU A 165 -6.49 13.39 14.68
C GLU A 165 -5.37 14.28 15.23
N ALA A 166 -4.12 13.81 15.19
CA ALA A 166 -2.96 14.61 15.60
C ALA A 166 -2.79 15.86 14.72
N TYR A 167 -2.95 15.72 13.40
CA TYR A 167 -2.91 16.87 12.49
C TYR A 167 -3.98 17.90 12.83
N ASP A 168 -5.22 17.48 12.99
CA ASP A 168 -6.35 18.38 13.28
C ASP A 168 -6.12 19.14 14.60
N GLN A 169 -5.67 18.45 15.63
CA GLN A 169 -5.34 19.07 16.92
C GLN A 169 -4.20 20.11 16.83
N ILE A 170 -3.12 19.77 16.10
CA ILE A 170 -1.97 20.66 15.91
C ILE A 170 -2.39 21.88 15.10
N ARG A 171 -3.09 21.67 13.98
CA ARG A 171 -3.61 22.74 13.12
C ARG A 171 -4.48 23.70 13.94
N ASP A 172 -5.50 23.17 14.61
CA ASP A 172 -6.48 24.00 15.32
C ASP A 172 -5.83 24.79 16.43
N ARG A 173 -4.84 24.23 17.13
CA ARG A 173 -4.07 24.93 18.16
C ARG A 173 -3.17 26.04 17.58
N LEU A 174 -2.45 25.77 16.48
CA LEU A 174 -1.47 26.70 15.93
C LEU A 174 -2.10 27.78 15.04
N ALA A 175 -3.21 27.48 14.37
CA ALA A 175 -3.95 28.40 13.52
C ALA A 175 -4.95 29.27 14.29
N ALA A 176 -5.20 29.02 15.57
CA ALA A 176 -6.14 29.77 16.37
C ALA A 176 -5.79 31.27 16.36
N GLY A 177 -6.76 32.11 15.93
CA GLY A 177 -6.60 33.56 15.86
C GLY A 177 -5.67 34.08 14.76
N LYS A 178 -5.24 33.24 13.84
CA LYS A 178 -4.41 33.64 12.70
C LYS A 178 -5.23 33.71 11.41
N GLU A 179 -4.97 34.74 10.60
CA GLU A 179 -5.51 34.87 9.25
C GLU A 179 -4.72 33.95 8.29
N ALA A 180 -5.05 32.66 8.28
CA ALA A 180 -4.46 31.70 7.36
C ALA A 180 -5.55 30.71 6.88
N PRO A 181 -5.48 30.21 5.64
CA PRO A 181 -6.46 29.25 5.16
C PRO A 181 -6.44 28.00 6.02
N ARG A 182 -7.61 27.53 6.43
CA ARG A 182 -7.76 26.27 7.15
C ARG A 182 -7.69 25.12 6.17
N LEU A 183 -6.53 24.47 6.05
CA LEU A 183 -6.36 23.30 5.19
C LEU A 183 -6.80 22.04 5.94
N GLU A 184 -7.71 21.30 5.32
CA GLU A 184 -8.13 19.98 5.80
C GLU A 184 -7.13 18.91 5.35
N MET A 185 -6.93 17.87 6.16
CA MET A 185 -6.11 16.72 5.76
C MET A 185 -6.98 15.55 5.32
N VAL A 186 -6.72 15.05 4.12
CA VAL A 186 -7.29 13.81 3.58
C VAL A 186 -6.17 12.80 3.51
N ILE A 187 -6.29 11.69 4.22
CA ILE A 187 -5.24 10.67 4.36
C ILE A 187 -5.76 9.27 4.03
N GLU A 188 -5.02 8.51 3.22
CA GLU A 188 -5.26 7.09 3.01
C GLU A 188 -4.81 6.26 4.23
N PRO A 189 -5.47 5.11 4.52
CA PRO A 189 -6.60 4.52 3.80
C PRO A 189 -7.96 5.03 4.29
N LEU A 190 -8.04 6.04 5.15
CA LEU A 190 -9.30 6.55 5.72
C LEU A 190 -10.21 7.13 4.65
N GLU A 191 -9.62 7.95 3.80
CA GLU A 191 -10.32 8.77 2.83
C GLU A 191 -9.68 8.63 1.45
N ARG A 192 -10.47 8.90 0.44
CA ARG A 192 -10.01 8.91 -0.93
C ARG A 192 -9.27 10.21 -1.24
N ILE A 193 -8.07 10.09 -1.77
CA ILE A 193 -7.31 11.21 -2.35
C ILE A 193 -7.60 11.34 -3.84
N SER A 194 -7.56 12.55 -4.37
CA SER A 194 -7.72 12.81 -5.81
C SER A 194 -6.46 12.51 -6.63
N TRP A 195 -5.33 12.45 -5.95
CA TRP A 195 -4.02 12.28 -6.56
C TRP A 195 -3.74 10.82 -6.95
N ARG A 196 -3.44 10.60 -8.23
CA ARG A 196 -3.03 9.27 -8.72
C ARG A 196 -1.57 8.99 -8.40
N VAL A 197 -1.31 8.16 -7.40
CA VAL A 197 0.04 7.79 -6.93
C VAL A 197 0.37 6.31 -7.14
N SER A 198 -0.42 5.58 -7.94
CA SER A 198 -0.22 4.15 -8.17
C SER A 198 1.22 3.80 -8.57
N GLY A 199 1.81 4.55 -9.51
CA GLY A 199 3.20 4.32 -9.92
C GLY A 199 4.23 4.48 -8.80
N VAL A 200 4.02 5.41 -7.87
CA VAL A 200 4.91 5.65 -6.73
C VAL A 200 4.75 4.57 -5.65
N LYS A 201 3.51 4.07 -5.47
CA LYS A 201 3.20 3.00 -4.51
C LYS A 201 3.67 1.63 -4.98
N HIS A 202 3.57 1.35 -6.29
CA HIS A 202 3.80 0.02 -6.82
C HIS A 202 5.21 -0.19 -7.37
N HIS A 203 5.89 0.89 -7.78
CA HIS A 203 7.21 0.83 -8.41
C HIS A 203 8.18 1.92 -7.92
N GLY A 204 7.73 2.83 -7.08
CA GLY A 204 8.48 4.01 -6.70
C GLY A 204 8.93 4.05 -5.25
N VAL A 205 9.16 5.27 -4.77
CA VAL A 205 9.73 5.51 -3.43
C VAL A 205 8.87 4.98 -2.28
N LEU A 206 7.54 4.91 -2.44
CA LEU A 206 6.67 4.32 -1.42
C LEU A 206 6.75 2.79 -1.35
N LEU A 207 7.40 2.14 -2.33
CA LEU A 207 7.67 0.71 -2.30
C LEU A 207 8.94 0.37 -1.50
N ILE A 208 9.94 1.27 -1.52
CA ILE A 208 11.27 0.98 -0.98
C ILE A 208 11.44 1.31 0.50
N ALA A 209 10.45 1.94 1.13
CA ALA A 209 10.41 2.18 2.57
C ALA A 209 9.41 1.22 3.23
N GLU A 210 9.63 0.85 4.48
CA GLU A 210 8.66 0.05 5.23
C GLU A 210 7.32 0.78 5.33
N LYS A 211 7.38 2.05 5.74
CA LYS A 211 6.23 2.97 5.77
C LYS A 211 6.52 4.20 4.93
N GLY A 212 5.53 4.63 4.18
CA GLY A 212 5.70 5.77 3.30
C GLY A 212 4.50 6.70 3.30
N LEU A 213 4.77 7.99 3.35
CA LEU A 213 3.79 9.06 3.18
C LEU A 213 4.22 9.97 2.05
N ASN A 214 3.31 10.29 1.13
CA ASN A 214 3.51 11.37 0.16
C ASN A 214 2.49 12.46 0.46
N ILE A 215 2.97 13.60 0.92
CA ILE A 215 2.17 14.79 1.26
C ILE A 215 2.06 15.65 0.00
N ARG A 216 0.85 15.92 -0.43
CA ARG A 216 0.55 16.87 -1.53
C ARG A 216 -0.11 18.13 -0.98
N LEU A 217 0.60 19.23 -1.06
CA LEU A 217 0.10 20.55 -0.71
C LEU A 217 -0.80 21.09 -1.82
N PRO A 218 -1.84 21.90 -1.49
CA PRO A 218 -2.69 22.51 -2.49
C PRO A 218 -1.96 23.57 -3.33
N GLN A 219 -2.51 23.88 -4.50
CA GLN A 219 -1.93 24.92 -5.37
C GLN A 219 -1.97 26.31 -4.72
N SER A 220 -3.00 26.58 -3.91
CA SER A 220 -3.17 27.83 -3.16
C SER A 220 -2.11 28.05 -2.09
N PHE A 221 -1.35 27.04 -1.72
CA PHE A 221 -0.26 27.13 -0.76
C PHE A 221 0.86 28.02 -1.33
N SER A 222 1.01 29.24 -0.81
CA SER A 222 2.01 30.24 -1.25
C SER A 222 2.67 30.89 -0.05
N SER A 223 3.81 31.58 -0.30
CA SER A 223 4.55 32.30 0.75
C SER A 223 3.71 33.33 1.48
N ASP A 224 2.73 33.94 0.80
CA ASP A 224 1.88 34.99 1.34
C ASP A 224 0.69 34.44 2.16
N SER A 225 0.38 33.16 2.04
CA SER A 225 -0.81 32.54 2.64
C SER A 225 -0.54 31.63 3.84
N GLY A 226 0.54 31.86 4.57
CA GLY A 226 0.81 31.13 5.82
C GLY A 226 1.83 30.01 5.67
N GLU A 227 2.76 30.07 4.70
CA GLU A 227 3.84 29.08 4.52
C GLU A 227 4.56 28.78 5.87
N GLY A 228 4.94 29.81 6.60
CA GLY A 228 5.61 29.66 7.89
C GLY A 228 4.77 28.91 8.93
N LEU A 229 3.46 29.20 8.97
CA LEU A 229 2.52 28.51 9.87
C LEU A 229 2.38 27.04 9.49
N TYR A 230 2.15 26.74 8.21
CA TYR A 230 1.98 25.35 7.80
C TYR A 230 3.30 24.56 7.79
N ALA A 231 4.45 25.22 7.61
CA ALA A 231 5.74 24.60 7.83
C ALA A 231 5.90 24.17 9.32
N GLU A 232 5.41 24.99 10.24
CA GLU A 232 5.40 24.62 11.66
C GLU A 232 4.39 23.50 11.96
N ILE A 233 3.15 23.61 11.45
CA ILE A 233 2.12 22.60 11.63
C ILE A 233 2.60 21.23 11.11
N LEU A 234 3.11 21.19 9.88
CA LEU A 234 3.59 19.94 9.28
C LEU A 234 4.84 19.40 9.97
N SER A 235 5.75 20.27 10.42
CA SER A 235 6.91 19.78 11.18
C SER A 235 6.50 19.11 12.47
N ARG A 236 5.60 19.72 13.25
CA ARG A 236 5.09 19.13 14.50
C ARG A 236 4.26 17.88 14.24
N TRP A 237 3.48 17.89 13.18
CA TRP A 237 2.74 16.69 12.76
C TRP A 237 3.68 15.55 12.37
N ILE A 238 4.79 15.84 11.69
CA ILE A 238 5.79 14.82 11.33
C ILE A 238 6.52 14.28 12.57
N ASP A 239 6.73 15.08 13.60
CA ASP A 239 7.20 14.57 14.90
C ASP A 239 6.21 13.51 15.44
N GLU A 240 4.90 13.78 15.41
CA GLU A 240 3.87 12.80 15.81
C GLU A 240 3.85 11.57 14.85
N VAL A 241 4.04 11.78 13.55
CA VAL A 241 4.17 10.66 12.58
C VAL A 241 5.32 9.74 12.97
N ILE A 242 6.48 10.29 13.30
CA ILE A 242 7.65 9.52 13.72
C ILE A 242 7.34 8.74 15.00
N VAL A 243 6.74 9.38 16.00
CA VAL A 243 6.37 8.73 17.27
C VAL A 243 5.35 7.60 17.02
N VAL A 244 4.25 7.88 16.33
CA VAL A 244 3.18 6.89 16.10
C VAL A 244 3.67 5.71 15.29
N LEU A 245 4.42 5.97 14.21
CA LEU A 245 4.77 4.92 13.26
C LEU A 245 6.03 4.12 13.65
N ARG A 246 6.93 4.71 14.43
CA ARG A 246 8.17 4.06 14.83
C ARG A 246 8.11 3.51 16.25
N GLU A 247 7.63 4.31 17.20
CA GLU A 247 7.63 3.94 18.62
C GLU A 247 6.35 3.20 19.03
N ASN A 248 5.26 3.40 18.27
CA ASN A 248 3.94 2.80 18.51
C ASN A 248 3.48 2.88 19.99
N PRO A 249 3.53 4.05 20.63
CA PRO A 249 3.21 4.18 22.06
C PRO A 249 1.75 3.83 22.38
N LEU A 250 0.87 3.83 21.37
CA LEU A 250 -0.54 3.51 21.49
C LEU A 250 -0.84 2.02 21.32
N GLY A 251 0.16 1.18 21.00
CA GLY A 251 -0.03 -0.24 20.71
C GLY A 251 -0.99 -0.50 19.54
N LEU A 252 -0.98 0.37 18.52
CA LEU A 252 -1.84 0.23 17.36
C LEU A 252 -1.45 -1.00 16.55
N PRO A 253 -2.43 -1.69 15.91
CA PRO A 253 -2.13 -2.72 14.93
C PRO A 253 -1.22 -2.17 13.85
N GLN A 254 -0.19 -2.90 13.50
CA GLN A 254 0.76 -2.48 12.47
C GLN A 254 0.74 -3.44 11.30
N ILE A 255 0.97 -2.90 10.09
CA ILE A 255 1.37 -3.71 8.95
C ILE A 255 2.84 -4.04 9.15
N GLN A 256 3.15 -5.32 9.23
CA GLN A 256 4.52 -5.77 9.22
C GLN A 256 5.04 -5.79 7.78
N VAL A 257 6.31 -5.44 7.59
CA VAL A 257 6.92 -5.33 6.27
C VAL A 257 8.26 -6.03 6.23
N LYS A 258 8.46 -6.88 5.21
CA LYS A 258 9.75 -7.49 4.89
C LYS A 258 10.23 -6.94 3.56
N LEU A 259 11.28 -6.13 3.59
CA LEU A 259 11.93 -5.61 2.40
C LEU A 259 12.78 -6.71 1.73
N MET A 260 12.76 -6.73 0.41
CA MET A 260 13.52 -7.64 -0.44
C MET A 260 14.13 -6.87 -1.61
N ASP A 261 15.16 -7.40 -2.27
CA ASP A 261 15.86 -6.70 -3.37
C ASP A 261 14.94 -6.29 -4.53
N LEU A 262 13.94 -7.13 -4.85
CA LEU A 262 13.05 -6.97 -6.00
C LEU A 262 11.64 -6.52 -5.63
N GLY A 263 11.37 -6.29 -4.34
CA GLY A 263 10.05 -5.93 -3.86
C GLY A 263 9.94 -5.97 -2.35
N ARG A 264 8.72 -6.06 -1.84
CA ARG A 264 8.46 -6.22 -0.41
C ARG A 264 7.23 -7.10 -0.17
N LEU A 265 7.21 -7.74 0.97
CA LEU A 265 6.06 -8.47 1.48
C LEU A 265 5.48 -7.69 2.66
N GLU A 266 4.17 -7.48 2.64
CA GLU A 266 3.41 -6.85 3.72
C GLU A 266 2.47 -7.89 4.31
N TRP A 267 2.31 -7.93 5.64
CA TRP A 267 1.29 -8.78 6.23
C TRP A 267 0.61 -8.15 7.44
N VAL A 268 -0.60 -8.57 7.67
CA VAL A 268 -1.44 -8.21 8.81
C VAL A 268 -1.87 -9.50 9.47
N GLU A 269 -1.67 -9.60 10.78
CA GLU A 269 -2.09 -10.77 11.55
C GLU A 269 -3.61 -10.87 11.66
N SER A 270 -4.11 -12.10 11.82
CA SER A 270 -5.53 -12.33 12.04
C SER A 270 -5.98 -11.83 13.41
N ARG A 271 -7.21 -11.34 13.49
CA ARG A 271 -7.85 -11.09 14.78
C ARG A 271 -8.20 -12.40 15.47
N LYS A 272 -8.27 -12.37 16.80
CA LYS A 272 -8.60 -13.54 17.62
C LYS A 272 -9.87 -14.24 17.12
N GLY A 273 -9.78 -15.54 16.87
CA GLY A 273 -10.86 -16.39 16.38
C GLY A 273 -10.89 -16.63 14.86
N LEU A 274 -9.98 -16.02 14.09
CA LEU A 274 -9.85 -16.21 12.64
C LEU A 274 -8.52 -16.86 12.25
N SER A 275 -7.85 -17.55 13.17
CA SER A 275 -6.63 -18.31 12.88
C SER A 275 -6.89 -19.34 11.77
N GLY A 276 -5.88 -19.56 10.95
CA GLY A 276 -5.95 -20.50 9.82
C GLY A 276 -6.59 -19.94 8.55
N VAL A 277 -6.98 -18.67 8.53
CA VAL A 277 -7.54 -18.03 7.33
C VAL A 277 -6.66 -16.86 6.89
N VAL A 278 -6.26 -16.86 5.61
CA VAL A 278 -5.39 -15.81 5.06
C VAL A 278 -5.90 -15.34 3.70
N ILE A 279 -5.90 -14.04 3.50
CA ILE A 279 -6.12 -13.40 2.21
C ILE A 279 -4.76 -13.10 1.59
N GLY A 280 -4.52 -13.58 0.37
CA GLY A 280 -3.33 -13.33 -0.42
C GLY A 280 -3.56 -12.30 -1.53
N ALA A 281 -2.58 -11.43 -1.79
CA ALA A 281 -2.46 -10.64 -3.00
C ALA A 281 -1.02 -10.73 -3.51
N PRO A 282 -0.65 -11.85 -4.16
CA PRO A 282 0.73 -12.14 -4.52
C PRO A 282 1.25 -11.28 -5.69
N HIS A 283 0.38 -10.63 -6.43
CA HIS A 283 0.72 -9.75 -7.54
C HIS A 283 0.28 -8.30 -7.32
N GLY A 284 0.28 -7.83 -6.08
CA GLY A 284 -0.27 -6.54 -5.69
C GLY A 284 0.32 -5.29 -6.34
N SER A 285 1.42 -5.41 -7.09
CA SER A 285 1.92 -4.33 -7.96
C SER A 285 1.58 -4.55 -9.44
N TYR A 286 1.43 -5.78 -9.87
CA TYR A 286 1.11 -6.12 -11.25
C TYR A 286 -0.39 -6.06 -11.50
N ASP A 287 -1.16 -6.59 -10.56
CA ASP A 287 -2.62 -6.58 -10.54
C ASP A 287 -3.07 -5.35 -9.71
N GLU A 288 -3.31 -4.23 -10.39
CA GLU A 288 -3.31 -2.87 -9.81
C GLU A 288 -4.17 -2.66 -8.55
N TYR A 289 -5.25 -3.39 -8.37
CA TYR A 289 -6.20 -3.15 -7.27
C TYR A 289 -6.17 -4.23 -6.17
N THR A 290 -5.56 -5.37 -6.42
CA THR A 290 -5.65 -6.55 -5.54
C THR A 290 -5.03 -6.31 -4.16
N ALA A 291 -3.89 -5.63 -4.09
CA ALA A 291 -3.24 -5.28 -2.84
C ALA A 291 -4.11 -4.41 -1.95
N GLU A 292 -4.76 -3.40 -2.52
CA GLU A 292 -5.63 -2.50 -1.77
C GLU A 292 -6.92 -3.21 -1.34
N MET A 293 -7.50 -4.03 -2.21
CA MET A 293 -8.68 -4.83 -1.87
C MET A 293 -8.36 -5.81 -0.73
N ALA A 294 -7.27 -6.58 -0.82
CA ALA A 294 -6.87 -7.52 0.22
C ALA A 294 -6.71 -6.83 1.59
N LYS A 295 -6.06 -5.67 1.60
CA LYS A 295 -5.86 -4.86 2.80
C LYS A 295 -7.18 -4.38 3.41
N ARG A 296 -8.04 -3.77 2.61
CA ARG A 296 -9.35 -3.26 3.07
C ARG A 296 -10.29 -4.38 3.52
N VAL A 297 -10.27 -5.51 2.82
CA VAL A 297 -11.04 -6.70 3.23
C VAL A 297 -10.52 -7.25 4.56
N SER A 298 -9.20 -7.36 4.73
CA SER A 298 -8.57 -7.74 6.00
C SER A 298 -9.03 -6.84 7.16
N TYR A 299 -8.95 -5.53 7.01
CA TYR A 299 -9.38 -4.58 8.05
C TYR A 299 -10.86 -4.72 8.41
N ARG A 300 -11.72 -4.95 7.43
CA ARG A 300 -13.17 -5.10 7.65
C ARG A 300 -13.55 -6.44 8.25
N THR A 301 -12.81 -7.50 7.95
CA THR A 301 -13.14 -8.86 8.38
C THR A 301 -12.35 -9.30 9.61
N GLY A 302 -11.14 -8.78 9.80
CA GLY A 302 -10.18 -9.26 10.78
C GLY A 302 -9.42 -10.51 10.33
N ILE A 303 -9.58 -10.95 9.08
CA ILE A 303 -8.82 -12.06 8.48
C ILE A 303 -7.40 -11.57 8.20
N ALA A 304 -6.39 -12.41 8.44
CA ALA A 304 -5.01 -12.12 8.08
C ALA A 304 -4.86 -11.81 6.60
N ALA A 305 -3.91 -10.93 6.24
CA ALA A 305 -3.57 -10.68 4.84
C ALA A 305 -2.06 -10.77 4.63
N VAL A 306 -1.64 -11.30 3.46
CA VAL A 306 -0.26 -11.29 2.98
C VAL A 306 -0.23 -10.75 1.56
N ILE A 307 0.52 -9.68 1.36
CA ILE A 307 0.52 -8.90 0.12
C ILE A 307 1.96 -8.81 -0.40
N ALA A 308 2.16 -9.08 -1.68
CA ALA A 308 3.45 -8.88 -2.32
C ALA A 308 3.41 -7.66 -3.25
N LYS A 309 4.39 -6.79 -3.14
CA LYS A 309 4.57 -5.60 -3.98
C LYS A 309 5.96 -5.57 -4.59
N GLY A 310 6.08 -5.08 -5.82
CA GLY A 310 7.26 -5.24 -6.63
C GLY A 310 7.22 -6.58 -7.37
N PHE A 311 8.36 -7.23 -7.53
CA PHE A 311 8.53 -8.51 -8.23
C PHE A 311 8.06 -8.49 -9.69
N THR A 312 7.94 -7.29 -10.26
CA THR A 312 7.47 -7.05 -11.63
C THR A 312 8.66 -7.02 -12.60
N PRO A 313 8.40 -7.04 -13.91
CA PRO A 313 9.48 -6.92 -14.90
C PRO A 313 10.39 -5.70 -14.71
N THR A 314 9.88 -4.65 -14.09
CA THR A 314 10.64 -3.43 -13.82
C THR A 314 11.77 -3.67 -12.84
N GLU A 315 11.47 -4.31 -11.72
CA GLU A 315 12.43 -4.57 -10.65
C GLU A 315 13.32 -5.78 -10.99
N ALA A 316 12.75 -6.77 -11.67
CA ALA A 316 13.41 -8.07 -11.93
C ALA A 316 14.09 -8.17 -13.31
N GLY A 317 14.41 -7.02 -13.93
CA GLY A 317 15.20 -7.00 -15.18
C GLY A 317 14.46 -7.63 -16.38
N GLY A 318 13.17 -7.38 -16.51
CA GLY A 318 12.33 -7.87 -17.60
C GLY A 318 11.55 -9.16 -17.27
N TRP A 319 11.69 -9.71 -16.06
CA TRP A 319 11.00 -10.91 -15.60
C TRP A 319 9.90 -10.58 -14.59
N ARG A 320 8.74 -11.21 -14.70
CA ARG A 320 7.73 -11.24 -13.65
C ARG A 320 7.94 -12.47 -12.79
N ILE A 321 8.15 -12.28 -11.49
CA ILE A 321 8.26 -13.38 -10.54
C ILE A 321 6.87 -13.72 -10.01
N ASN A 322 6.51 -15.01 -10.09
CA ASN A 322 5.24 -15.52 -9.58
C ASN A 322 5.39 -15.79 -8.07
N VAL A 323 4.96 -14.84 -7.25
CA VAL A 323 5.15 -14.93 -5.79
C VAL A 323 4.34 -16.08 -5.17
N ASN A 324 3.20 -16.45 -5.76
CA ASN A 324 2.34 -17.54 -5.31
C ASN A 324 2.79 -18.95 -5.77
N ARG A 325 3.88 -19.05 -6.55
CA ARG A 325 4.50 -20.30 -7.02
C ARG A 325 5.97 -20.09 -7.36
N PRO A 326 6.82 -21.15 -7.35
CA PRO A 326 8.28 -21.00 -7.45
C PRO A 326 8.80 -20.76 -8.87
N THR A 327 8.13 -19.92 -9.65
CA THR A 327 8.43 -19.69 -11.08
C THR A 327 8.52 -18.22 -11.43
N GLU A 328 9.17 -17.93 -12.56
CA GLU A 328 9.20 -16.61 -13.18
C GLU A 328 9.03 -16.70 -14.68
N LYS A 329 8.55 -15.63 -15.30
CA LYS A 329 8.29 -15.55 -16.75
C LYS A 329 8.53 -14.15 -17.29
N THR A 330 9.04 -14.02 -18.51
CA THR A 330 8.99 -12.74 -19.21
C THR A 330 7.56 -12.45 -19.69
N PRO A 331 7.03 -11.21 -19.57
CA PRO A 331 5.63 -10.91 -19.88
C PRO A 331 5.18 -11.26 -21.30
N TYR A 332 6.12 -11.24 -22.23
CA TYR A 332 5.84 -11.44 -23.66
C TYR A 332 6.35 -12.79 -24.19
N SER A 333 6.78 -13.67 -23.31
CA SER A 333 7.26 -14.99 -23.71
C SER A 333 6.09 -15.97 -23.82
N GLU A 334 5.96 -16.65 -24.94
CA GLU A 334 5.06 -17.81 -25.09
C GLU A 334 5.65 -19.08 -24.47
N GLY A 335 6.92 -19.03 -24.06
CA GLY A 335 7.62 -20.16 -23.45
C GLY A 335 7.10 -20.53 -22.05
N PRO A 336 7.51 -21.69 -21.55
CA PRO A 336 7.13 -22.14 -20.21
C PRO A 336 7.71 -21.21 -19.13
N GLU A 337 7.09 -21.23 -17.95
CA GLU A 337 7.63 -20.57 -16.77
C GLU A 337 8.92 -21.27 -16.31
N LEU A 338 9.85 -20.50 -15.77
CA LEU A 338 11.15 -21.01 -15.33
C LEU A 338 11.23 -21.13 -13.82
N HIS A 339 11.75 -22.23 -13.33
CA HIS A 339 12.11 -22.45 -11.93
C HIS A 339 13.49 -21.88 -11.63
N SER A 340 13.60 -20.59 -11.38
CA SER A 340 14.87 -19.99 -10.98
C SER A 340 15.10 -20.07 -9.46
N GLN A 341 16.34 -19.86 -9.03
CA GLN A 341 16.67 -19.82 -7.60
C GLN A 341 15.94 -18.65 -6.92
N ARG A 342 15.99 -17.46 -7.51
CA ARG A 342 15.33 -16.25 -6.95
C ARG A 342 13.82 -16.41 -6.85
N ALA A 343 13.16 -17.02 -7.84
CA ALA A 343 11.73 -17.28 -7.79
C ALA A 343 11.37 -18.25 -6.64
N ARG A 344 12.18 -19.29 -6.44
CA ARG A 344 12.01 -20.21 -5.29
C ARG A 344 12.21 -19.54 -3.95
N GLU A 345 13.20 -18.64 -3.82
CA GLU A 345 13.48 -17.91 -2.58
C GLU A 345 12.34 -16.94 -2.23
N ILE A 346 11.83 -16.20 -3.23
CA ILE A 346 10.71 -15.28 -3.06
C ILE A 346 9.42 -16.05 -2.71
N TYR A 347 9.13 -17.14 -3.43
CA TYR A 347 7.99 -18.00 -3.09
C TYR A 347 8.07 -18.55 -1.67
N ARG A 348 9.24 -19.03 -1.24
CA ARG A 348 9.42 -19.50 0.15
C ARG A 348 9.14 -18.39 1.16
N ALA A 349 9.69 -17.21 0.94
CA ALA A 349 9.46 -16.07 1.83
C ALA A 349 7.97 -15.71 1.93
N TYR A 350 7.25 -15.69 0.82
CA TYR A 350 5.82 -15.44 0.77
C TYR A 350 5.03 -16.56 1.49
N ARG A 351 5.31 -17.81 1.16
CA ARG A 351 4.69 -18.98 1.79
C ARG A 351 4.87 -18.97 3.30
N ASP A 352 6.08 -18.72 3.77
CA ASP A 352 6.40 -18.74 5.20
C ASP A 352 5.62 -17.64 5.94
N LEU A 353 5.47 -16.45 5.34
CA LEU A 353 4.63 -15.39 5.87
C LEU A 353 3.13 -15.74 5.85
N VAL A 354 2.64 -16.48 4.85
CA VAL A 354 1.25 -16.96 4.84
C VAL A 354 1.01 -17.90 6.02
N PHE A 355 1.95 -18.81 6.32
CA PHE A 355 1.84 -19.69 7.48
C PHE A 355 1.97 -18.92 8.81
N GLU A 356 2.85 -17.94 8.90
CA GLU A 356 2.99 -17.07 10.06
C GLU A 356 1.69 -16.30 10.31
N ALA A 357 1.14 -15.65 9.29
CA ALA A 357 -0.12 -14.90 9.36
C ALA A 357 -1.34 -15.79 9.69
N SER A 358 -1.29 -17.07 9.34
CA SER A 358 -2.35 -18.05 9.69
C SER A 358 -2.27 -18.54 11.14
N ASN A 359 -1.20 -18.22 11.88
CA ASN A 359 -0.87 -18.81 13.19
C ASN A 359 -0.68 -20.34 13.12
N GLY A 360 -0.11 -20.86 12.05
CA GLY A 360 0.33 -22.23 11.88
C GLY A 360 -0.50 -23.06 10.88
N ASP A 361 -1.70 -23.48 11.22
CA ASP A 361 -2.52 -24.30 10.33
C ASP A 361 -3.26 -23.45 9.28
N LEU A 362 -2.95 -23.64 8.01
CA LEU A 362 -3.61 -22.95 6.91
C LEU A 362 -4.87 -23.72 6.48
N ASN A 363 -6.00 -23.37 7.08
CA ASN A 363 -7.30 -24.02 6.82
C ASN A 363 -7.96 -23.49 5.55
N LEU A 364 -7.90 -22.15 5.33
CA LEU A 364 -8.47 -21.52 4.16
C LEU A 364 -7.54 -20.41 3.64
N TYR A 365 -7.15 -20.52 2.38
CA TYR A 365 -6.40 -19.49 1.68
C TYR A 365 -7.25 -18.87 0.57
N ILE A 366 -7.32 -17.54 0.55
CA ILE A 366 -8.10 -16.76 -0.41
C ILE A 366 -7.13 -15.91 -1.21
N ASP A 367 -6.98 -16.22 -2.49
CA ASP A 367 -6.03 -15.56 -3.38
C ASP A 367 -6.77 -14.56 -4.28
N ILE A 368 -6.29 -13.32 -4.38
CA ILE A 368 -6.93 -12.26 -5.17
C ILE A 368 -6.00 -11.83 -6.29
N HIS A 369 -6.48 -12.00 -7.52
CA HIS A 369 -5.83 -11.64 -8.76
C HIS A 369 -6.73 -10.78 -9.63
N GLN A 370 -6.18 -10.24 -10.71
CA GLN A 370 -6.92 -9.51 -11.72
C GLN A 370 -6.59 -10.06 -13.12
N TYR A 371 -7.63 -10.31 -13.89
CA TYR A 371 -7.54 -10.78 -15.28
C TYR A 371 -8.18 -9.79 -16.25
N ASN A 372 -7.44 -9.38 -17.26
CA ASN A 372 -7.80 -8.22 -18.08
C ASN A 372 -8.82 -8.45 -19.19
N THR A 373 -9.33 -9.66 -19.37
CA THR A 373 -10.17 -9.99 -20.53
C THR A 373 -11.61 -10.38 -20.21
N ASP A 374 -11.96 -10.63 -18.95
CA ASP A 374 -13.30 -11.07 -18.57
C ASP A 374 -14.11 -9.96 -17.90
N SER A 375 -15.43 -10.01 -18.05
CA SER A 375 -16.41 -9.18 -17.35
C SER A 375 -17.00 -9.88 -16.11
N LYS A 376 -16.49 -11.06 -15.73
CA LYS A 376 -16.96 -11.90 -14.63
C LYS A 376 -15.85 -12.11 -13.61
N ILE A 377 -16.24 -12.39 -12.37
CA ILE A 377 -15.33 -12.91 -11.37
C ILE A 377 -15.25 -14.42 -11.55
N GLN A 378 -14.06 -14.95 -11.76
CA GLN A 378 -13.81 -16.39 -11.84
C GLN A 378 -13.13 -16.88 -10.56
N VAL A 379 -13.59 -18.02 -10.02
CA VAL A 379 -13.06 -18.57 -8.77
C VAL A 379 -12.61 -20.02 -9.00
N ALA A 380 -11.30 -20.20 -9.11
CA ALA A 380 -10.71 -21.53 -9.08
C ALA A 380 -10.59 -22.04 -7.64
N THR A 381 -10.85 -23.32 -7.40
CA THR A 381 -10.90 -23.84 -6.02
C THR A 381 -10.05 -25.09 -5.81
N VAL A 382 -9.61 -25.30 -4.58
CA VAL A 382 -9.03 -26.54 -4.06
C VAL A 382 -9.75 -26.91 -2.78
N GLY A 383 -10.17 -28.16 -2.62
CA GLY A 383 -10.82 -28.66 -1.41
C GLY A 383 -12.24 -28.11 -1.16
N ILE A 384 -12.83 -27.38 -2.10
CA ILE A 384 -14.20 -26.86 -2.02
C ILE A 384 -15.15 -27.82 -2.73
N SER A 385 -16.14 -28.33 -1.99
CA SER A 385 -17.17 -29.20 -2.54
C SER A 385 -18.20 -28.42 -3.37
N ARG A 386 -18.95 -29.14 -4.22
CA ARG A 386 -20.03 -28.56 -5.02
C ARG A 386 -21.09 -27.85 -4.15
N LYS A 387 -21.39 -28.39 -2.98
CA LYS A 387 -22.33 -27.78 -2.03
C LYS A 387 -21.80 -26.47 -1.48
N GLU A 388 -20.54 -26.44 -1.07
CA GLU A 388 -19.89 -25.24 -0.56
C GLU A 388 -19.79 -24.16 -1.62
N ALA A 389 -19.38 -24.50 -2.84
CA ALA A 389 -19.35 -23.57 -3.95
C ALA A 389 -20.73 -22.97 -4.25
N SER A 390 -21.81 -23.79 -4.18
CA SER A 390 -23.19 -23.31 -4.36
C SER A 390 -23.58 -22.27 -3.30
N ILE A 391 -23.19 -22.49 -2.05
CA ILE A 391 -23.46 -21.55 -0.97
C ILE A 391 -22.66 -20.26 -1.13
N VAL A 392 -21.36 -20.35 -1.47
CA VAL A 392 -20.52 -19.16 -1.72
C VAL A 392 -21.15 -18.33 -2.87
N LYS A 393 -21.58 -18.96 -3.93
CA LYS A 393 -22.22 -18.28 -5.07
C LYS A 393 -23.55 -17.61 -4.67
N MET A 394 -24.38 -18.33 -3.94
CA MET A 394 -25.66 -17.79 -3.45
C MET A 394 -25.45 -16.57 -2.52
N LEU A 395 -24.52 -16.68 -1.56
CA LEU A 395 -24.16 -15.56 -0.67
C LEU A 395 -23.64 -14.36 -1.47
N TYR A 396 -22.79 -14.60 -2.46
CA TYR A 396 -22.28 -13.54 -3.31
C TYR A 396 -23.40 -12.79 -4.03
N GLN A 397 -24.32 -13.52 -4.65
CA GLN A 397 -25.45 -12.95 -5.41
C GLN A 397 -26.36 -12.10 -4.50
N ASP A 398 -26.68 -12.62 -3.31
CA ASP A 398 -27.53 -11.91 -2.35
C ASP A 398 -26.83 -10.65 -1.81
N ILE A 399 -25.58 -10.75 -1.40
CA ILE A 399 -24.79 -9.62 -0.89
C ILE A 399 -24.58 -8.57 -1.98
N ARG A 400 -24.25 -8.97 -3.21
CA ARG A 400 -24.13 -8.07 -4.35
C ARG A 400 -25.42 -7.32 -4.58
N GLY A 401 -26.56 -8.02 -4.63
CA GLY A 401 -27.87 -7.40 -4.81
C GLY A 401 -28.20 -6.38 -3.72
N ARG A 402 -27.91 -6.70 -2.45
CA ARG A 402 -28.13 -5.77 -1.31
C ARG A 402 -27.22 -4.53 -1.38
N ILE A 403 -25.96 -4.67 -1.77
CA ILE A 403 -24.98 -3.57 -1.75
C ILE A 403 -25.11 -2.67 -2.98
N LEU A 404 -25.31 -3.24 -4.17
CA LEU A 404 -25.48 -2.45 -5.39
C LEU A 404 -26.86 -1.81 -5.49
N GLY A 405 -27.92 -2.52 -5.05
CA GLY A 405 -29.29 -2.06 -5.20
C GLY A 405 -29.75 -2.02 -6.68
N ASN A 406 -30.98 -1.56 -6.90
CA ASN A 406 -31.61 -1.55 -8.24
C ASN A 406 -31.28 -0.32 -9.09
N GLN A 407 -30.60 0.69 -8.54
CA GLN A 407 -30.34 1.99 -9.20
C GLN A 407 -28.82 2.30 -9.32
N SER A 408 -27.98 1.28 -9.25
CA SER A 408 -26.53 1.50 -9.30
C SER A 408 -26.05 1.55 -10.75
N ASP A 409 -25.33 2.61 -11.12
CA ASP A 409 -24.60 2.70 -12.38
C ASP A 409 -23.38 1.76 -12.43
N ILE A 410 -23.12 1.04 -11.33
CA ILE A 410 -22.03 0.09 -11.22
C ILE A 410 -22.46 -1.26 -11.77
N PRO A 411 -21.70 -1.84 -12.72
CA PRO A 411 -22.04 -3.14 -13.31
C PRO A 411 -22.19 -4.24 -12.26
N ALA A 412 -23.26 -5.02 -12.36
CA ALA A 412 -23.48 -6.20 -11.55
C ALA A 412 -22.66 -7.37 -12.12
N VAL A 413 -21.43 -7.54 -11.64
CA VAL A 413 -20.51 -8.59 -12.09
C VAL A 413 -20.96 -9.95 -11.58
N ASP A 414 -21.04 -10.94 -12.45
CA ASP A 414 -21.35 -12.31 -12.08
C ASP A 414 -20.14 -13.05 -11.54
N LEU A 415 -20.39 -14.08 -10.72
CA LEU A 415 -19.35 -14.95 -10.17
C LEU A 415 -19.52 -16.37 -10.74
N LEU A 416 -18.48 -16.87 -11.37
CA LEU A 416 -18.30 -18.26 -11.76
C LEU A 416 -17.36 -18.94 -10.77
N ILE A 417 -17.73 -20.12 -10.29
CA ILE A 417 -16.94 -20.85 -9.28
C ILE A 417 -16.87 -22.35 -9.56
N GLU A 418 -15.68 -22.91 -9.52
CA GLU A 418 -15.48 -24.37 -9.50
C GLU A 418 -16.00 -24.99 -8.18
N PRO A 419 -16.52 -26.20 -8.22
CA PRO A 419 -16.76 -27.07 -9.38
C PRO A 419 -18.17 -26.94 -9.96
N LEU A 420 -18.86 -25.81 -9.75
CA LEU A 420 -20.20 -25.60 -10.28
C LEU A 420 -20.19 -25.32 -11.77
N GLU A 421 -19.27 -24.47 -12.21
CA GLU A 421 -19.18 -23.97 -13.55
C GLU A 421 -17.78 -24.15 -14.12
N ALA A 422 -17.69 -24.18 -15.43
CA ALA A 422 -16.41 -24.09 -16.12
C ALA A 422 -15.89 -22.64 -16.03
N ILE A 423 -14.60 -22.52 -15.76
CA ILE A 423 -13.87 -21.26 -15.72
C ILE A 423 -12.72 -21.30 -16.71
N GLU A 424 -12.32 -20.15 -17.24
CA GLU A 424 -11.20 -20.08 -18.18
C GLU A 424 -9.86 -20.18 -17.46
N ILE A 425 -9.78 -19.57 -16.25
CA ILE A 425 -8.55 -19.49 -15.47
C ILE A 425 -8.58 -20.51 -14.34
N GLY A 426 -8.10 -21.71 -14.64
CA GLY A 426 -8.07 -22.81 -13.67
C GLY A 426 -6.96 -22.75 -12.62
N ALA A 427 -6.10 -21.70 -12.62
CA ALA A 427 -4.97 -21.52 -11.70
C ALA A 427 -4.06 -22.78 -11.55
N TRP A 428 -3.87 -23.55 -12.62
CA TRP A 428 -3.24 -24.88 -12.58
C TRP A 428 -1.87 -24.89 -11.88
N ALA A 429 -0.97 -23.97 -12.24
CA ALA A 429 0.36 -23.94 -11.65
C ALA A 429 0.31 -23.65 -10.14
N ALA A 430 -0.57 -22.74 -9.70
CA ALA A 430 -0.75 -22.43 -8.28
C ALA A 430 -1.39 -23.61 -7.50
N LYS A 431 -2.26 -24.39 -8.15
CA LYS A 431 -2.86 -25.62 -7.60
C LYS A 431 -1.86 -26.78 -7.49
N VAL A 432 -0.94 -26.90 -8.44
CA VAL A 432 -0.01 -28.06 -8.52
C VAL A 432 1.27 -27.80 -7.72
N GLU A 433 1.88 -26.64 -7.84
CA GLU A 433 3.19 -26.33 -7.26
C GLU A 433 3.22 -25.06 -6.41
N GLY A 434 2.10 -24.34 -6.32
CA GLY A 434 2.01 -23.06 -5.62
C GLY A 434 1.30 -23.15 -4.28
N ILE A 435 0.90 -21.97 -3.82
CA ILE A 435 0.33 -21.75 -2.48
C ILE A 435 -1.06 -22.40 -2.29
N LEU A 436 -1.87 -22.51 -3.36
CA LEU A 436 -3.24 -23.01 -3.25
C LEU A 436 -3.32 -24.45 -2.74
N ARG A 437 -2.33 -25.29 -3.03
CA ARG A 437 -2.29 -26.69 -2.56
C ARG A 437 -1.91 -26.85 -1.08
N LEU A 438 -1.40 -25.79 -0.47
CA LEU A 438 -0.89 -25.87 0.92
C LEU A 438 -1.98 -25.65 1.95
N ALA A 439 -3.08 -25.03 1.57
CA ALA A 439 -4.26 -24.89 2.41
C ALA A 439 -5.17 -26.12 2.30
N ARG A 440 -5.93 -26.41 3.36
CA ARG A 440 -6.97 -27.45 3.29
C ARG A 440 -8.05 -27.11 2.28
N LYS A 441 -8.41 -25.80 2.21
CA LYS A 441 -9.29 -25.23 1.21
C LYS A 441 -8.68 -23.96 0.65
N SER A 442 -8.87 -23.72 -0.64
CA SER A 442 -8.49 -22.45 -1.22
C SER A 442 -9.48 -21.98 -2.30
N MET A 443 -9.56 -20.65 -2.42
CA MET A 443 -10.33 -19.95 -3.44
C MET A 443 -9.42 -18.92 -4.10
N HIS A 444 -9.22 -19.06 -5.40
CA HIS A 444 -8.42 -18.15 -6.22
C HIS A 444 -9.36 -17.29 -7.06
N PHE A 445 -9.49 -16.04 -6.66
CA PHE A 445 -10.36 -15.07 -7.32
C PHE A 445 -9.61 -14.32 -8.41
N GLU A 446 -10.09 -14.41 -9.63
CA GLU A 446 -9.71 -13.55 -10.74
C GLU A 446 -10.75 -12.47 -10.93
N LEU A 447 -10.38 -11.25 -10.62
CA LEU A 447 -11.24 -10.09 -10.77
C LEU A 447 -11.24 -9.61 -12.22
N PRO A 448 -12.35 -9.06 -12.72
CA PRO A 448 -12.40 -8.50 -14.07
C PRO A 448 -11.49 -7.28 -14.21
N SER A 449 -11.26 -6.88 -15.46
CA SER A 449 -10.38 -5.78 -15.83
C SER A 449 -10.77 -4.42 -15.21
N ASP A 450 -9.83 -3.49 -15.25
CA ASP A 450 -10.01 -2.09 -14.83
C ASP A 450 -11.23 -1.40 -15.46
N GLN A 451 -11.69 -1.83 -16.62
CA GLN A 451 -12.87 -1.25 -17.26
C GLN A 451 -14.15 -1.54 -16.46
N THR A 452 -14.26 -2.71 -15.85
CA THR A 452 -15.40 -3.10 -15.01
C THR A 452 -15.34 -2.42 -13.64
N PHE A 453 -14.14 -2.22 -13.10
CA PHE A 453 -13.90 -1.48 -11.85
C PHE A 453 -13.31 -0.08 -12.11
N ALA A 454 -13.74 0.58 -13.20
CA ALA A 454 -13.15 1.84 -13.66
C ALA A 454 -13.25 2.97 -12.65
N THR A 455 -14.28 2.97 -11.82
CA THR A 455 -14.50 4.00 -10.80
C THR A 455 -14.06 3.52 -9.41
N ASP A 456 -13.61 4.45 -8.58
CA ASP A 456 -13.26 4.11 -7.19
C ASP A 456 -14.51 3.76 -6.38
N GLU A 457 -15.69 4.26 -6.77
CA GLU A 457 -16.96 3.84 -6.16
C GLU A 457 -17.24 2.36 -6.42
N ALA A 458 -17.03 1.89 -7.67
CA ALA A 458 -17.16 0.49 -8.00
C ALA A 458 -16.16 -0.37 -7.19
N LYS A 459 -14.90 0.03 -7.14
CA LYS A 459 -13.85 -0.62 -6.34
C LYS A 459 -14.24 -0.72 -4.87
N GLU A 460 -14.74 0.37 -4.30
CA GLU A 460 -15.18 0.40 -2.88
C GLU A 460 -16.39 -0.51 -2.65
N LYS A 461 -17.42 -0.47 -3.50
CA LYS A 461 -18.60 -1.33 -3.36
C LYS A 461 -18.24 -2.81 -3.48
N TYR A 462 -17.37 -3.18 -4.45
CA TYR A 462 -16.91 -4.56 -4.58
C TYR A 462 -16.02 -4.98 -3.41
N THR A 463 -15.18 -4.11 -2.87
CA THR A 463 -14.46 -4.39 -1.62
C THR A 463 -15.42 -4.70 -0.46
N ARG A 464 -16.52 -3.97 -0.34
CA ARG A 464 -17.57 -4.23 0.67
C ARG A 464 -18.28 -5.56 0.42
N ILE A 465 -18.59 -5.86 -0.85
CA ILE A 465 -19.17 -7.16 -1.24
C ILE A 465 -18.25 -8.31 -0.84
N PHE A 466 -16.95 -8.23 -1.16
CA PHE A 466 -15.98 -9.25 -0.78
C PHE A 466 -15.84 -9.39 0.74
N ALA A 467 -15.75 -8.29 1.46
CA ALA A 467 -15.67 -8.34 2.92
C ALA A 467 -16.92 -8.98 3.55
N ALA A 468 -18.10 -8.65 3.06
CA ALA A 468 -19.35 -9.25 3.53
C ALA A 468 -19.43 -10.74 3.16
N LEU A 469 -19.05 -11.09 1.93
CA LEU A 469 -18.97 -12.49 1.48
C LEU A 469 -18.08 -13.32 2.40
N LEU A 470 -16.87 -12.85 2.67
CA LEU A 470 -15.94 -13.60 3.51
C LEU A 470 -16.41 -13.70 4.96
N LYS A 471 -17.07 -12.68 5.51
CA LYS A 471 -17.67 -12.75 6.86
C LYS A 471 -18.71 -13.86 6.98
N GLU A 472 -19.49 -14.10 5.93
CA GLU A 472 -20.54 -15.11 5.92
C GLU A 472 -20.02 -16.49 5.45
N ALA A 473 -19.16 -16.53 4.44
CA ALA A 473 -18.67 -17.79 3.85
C ALA A 473 -17.62 -18.49 4.72
N VAL A 474 -16.68 -17.75 5.33
CA VAL A 474 -15.56 -18.35 6.09
C VAL A 474 -16.06 -19.22 7.25
N PRO A 475 -16.95 -18.77 8.14
CA PRO A 475 -17.48 -19.63 9.21
C PRO A 475 -18.15 -20.88 8.67
N TYR A 476 -18.90 -20.78 7.57
CA TYR A 476 -19.54 -21.93 6.93
C TYR A 476 -18.50 -22.92 6.39
N LEU A 477 -17.50 -22.46 5.64
CA LEU A 477 -16.46 -23.31 5.04
C LEU A 477 -15.63 -24.03 6.10
N LEU A 478 -15.40 -23.42 7.26
CA LEU A 478 -14.64 -24.03 8.36
C LEU A 478 -15.52 -24.98 9.21
N SER A 479 -16.82 -24.73 9.37
CA SER A 479 -17.71 -25.53 10.23
C SER A 479 -18.02 -26.93 9.69
N GLN A 480 -17.93 -27.14 8.36
CA GLN A 480 -18.22 -28.43 7.73
C GLN A 480 -17.22 -29.55 8.11
N GLU A 481 -16.07 -29.20 8.70
CA GLU A 481 -15.03 -30.16 9.13
C GLU A 481 -15.35 -30.85 10.46
N THR A 482 -16.11 -30.24 11.35
CA THR A 482 -16.43 -30.81 12.66
C THR A 482 -17.42 -31.98 12.61
N GLY A 483 -18.17 -32.14 11.50
CA GLY A 483 -19.14 -33.19 11.31
C GLY A 483 -18.55 -34.56 10.92
N THR A 484 -17.39 -34.59 10.27
CA THR A 484 -16.85 -35.83 9.69
C THR A 484 -15.97 -36.63 10.65
N ILE A 485 -15.43 -36.00 11.69
CA ILE A 485 -14.54 -36.66 12.66
C ILE A 485 -15.33 -37.41 13.74
N ARG A 486 -16.56 -37.00 14.09
CA ARG A 486 -17.40 -37.68 15.10
C ARG A 486 -18.05 -38.98 14.64
N GLY A 487 -18.06 -39.28 13.35
CA GLY A 487 -18.68 -40.49 12.77
C GLY A 487 -17.75 -41.69 12.61
N LYS A 488 -16.43 -41.56 12.85
CA LYS A 488 -15.46 -42.68 12.69
C LYS A 488 -14.92 -43.28 13.97
N LEU A 489 -15.45 -42.88 15.11
CA LEU A 489 -15.11 -43.44 16.44
C LEU A 489 -16.35 -44.01 17.15
N ARG A 490 -17.21 -44.76 16.44
CA ARG A 490 -18.20 -45.66 17.03
C ARG A 490 -18.17 -47.00 16.32
#